data_11c473431f280323444a65d762972314
#
_entry.id   11c473431f280323444a65d762972314
#
_cell.length_a   1.000
_cell.length_b   1.000
_cell.length_c   1.000
_cell.angle_alpha   90.00
_cell.angle_beta   90.00
_cell.angle_gamma   90.00
#
_symmetry.space_group_name_H-M   'P 1'
#
loop_
_entity.id
_entity.type
_entity.pdbx_description
1 polymer ?
#
loop_
_entity_poly.entity_id
_entity_poly.type
_entity_poly.pdbx_seq_one_letter_code
_entity_poly.pdbx_strand_id
1 'polypeptide(L)'
;TVGYALPSEIHVMIEGMRSRLPELDGCTLSVHCHDDLGLAVANSLAGIEAGAHQVECTVNGIGERAGNAALEEIVMGLKVREDELGHHTGVRSERLYRASRLLSYLTGIHPQPNKAIVGRNAFAHEAGIHQHGVLKDPSTYEIMTPQMVGVPQSRLILGKHSGRHGLEARLQELGYTLDSEELDG
;
A
#
# COMPACT_ATOMS: atom_id res chain seq x y z
N THR A 1 -4.76 -22.33 5.22
CA THR A 1 -6.12 -22.28 5.78
C THR A 1 -6.21 -21.35 6.98
N VAL A 2 -5.18 -21.24 7.83
CA VAL A 2 -5.03 -20.27 8.91
C VAL A 2 -3.70 -19.55 8.77
N GLY A 3 -3.68 -18.23 9.03
CA GLY A 3 -2.56 -17.36 8.74
C GLY A 3 -1.49 -17.33 9.84
N TYR A 4 -0.93 -18.47 10.21
CA TYR A 4 0.09 -18.57 11.27
C TYR A 4 1.50 -18.82 10.75
N ALA A 5 1.67 -19.09 9.46
CA ALA A 5 2.99 -19.31 8.88
C ALA A 5 3.80 -18.01 8.80
N LEU A 6 5.11 -18.11 8.99
CA LEU A 6 6.05 -17.04 8.75
C LEU A 6 6.46 -16.98 7.26
N PRO A 7 6.91 -15.83 6.74
CA PRO A 7 7.34 -15.72 5.34
C PRO A 7 8.44 -16.70 4.95
N SER A 8 9.40 -16.95 5.84
CA SER A 8 10.47 -17.93 5.62
C SER A 8 9.94 -19.39 5.49
N GLU A 9 8.88 -19.72 6.21
CA GLU A 9 8.27 -21.05 6.13
C GLU A 9 7.55 -21.24 4.80
N ILE A 10 6.83 -20.22 4.30
CA ILE A 10 6.21 -20.23 2.98
C ILE A 10 7.27 -20.38 1.89
N HIS A 11 8.35 -19.58 1.98
CA HIS A 11 9.46 -19.63 1.02
C HIS A 11 10.05 -21.04 0.93
N VAL A 12 10.49 -21.59 2.07
CA VAL A 12 11.09 -22.94 2.15
C VAL A 12 10.14 -24.02 1.66
N MET A 13 8.84 -23.90 1.98
CA MET A 13 7.84 -24.88 1.54
C MET A 13 7.70 -24.88 0.01
N ILE A 14 7.60 -23.72 -0.63
CA ILE A 14 7.42 -23.59 -2.08
C ILE A 14 8.69 -24.01 -2.82
N GLU A 15 9.85 -23.53 -2.40
CA GLU A 15 11.14 -23.92 -2.97
C GLU A 15 11.37 -25.43 -2.83
N GLY A 16 11.05 -25.98 -1.65
CA GLY A 16 11.16 -27.42 -1.39
C GLY A 16 10.20 -28.27 -2.23
N MET A 17 8.99 -27.79 -2.54
CA MET A 17 8.09 -28.48 -3.47
C MET A 17 8.65 -28.46 -4.89
N ARG A 18 9.06 -27.31 -5.40
CA ARG A 18 9.60 -27.17 -6.76
C ARG A 18 10.86 -28.00 -6.97
N SER A 19 11.78 -28.03 -6.00
CA SER A 19 13.00 -28.84 -6.08
C SER A 19 12.76 -30.35 -6.10
N ARG A 20 11.67 -30.82 -5.50
CA ARG A 20 11.32 -32.25 -5.43
C ARG A 20 10.43 -32.70 -6.58
N LEU A 21 9.69 -31.80 -7.18
CA LEU A 21 8.67 -32.05 -8.20
C LEU A 21 8.91 -31.13 -9.40
N PRO A 22 9.91 -31.46 -10.27
CA PRO A 22 10.22 -30.65 -11.45
C PRO A 22 9.01 -30.45 -12.39
N GLU A 23 8.02 -31.34 -12.33
CA GLU A 23 6.77 -31.24 -13.09
C GLU A 23 5.98 -29.95 -12.76
N LEU A 24 6.20 -29.35 -11.61
CA LEU A 24 5.57 -28.06 -11.22
C LEU A 24 6.03 -26.89 -12.08
N ASP A 25 7.17 -26.99 -12.77
CA ASP A 25 7.61 -25.94 -13.70
C ASP A 25 6.66 -25.77 -14.90
N GLY A 26 5.85 -26.79 -15.22
CA GLY A 26 4.78 -26.73 -16.22
C GLY A 26 3.42 -26.26 -15.66
N CYS A 27 3.31 -25.98 -14.37
CA CYS A 27 2.06 -25.64 -13.70
C CYS A 27 2.07 -24.21 -13.17
N THR A 28 0.88 -23.58 -13.10
CA THR A 28 0.73 -22.32 -12.37
C THR A 28 0.62 -22.62 -10.87
N LEU A 29 1.67 -22.32 -10.14
CA LEU A 29 1.67 -22.43 -8.69
C LEU A 29 1.09 -21.14 -8.09
N SER A 30 0.01 -21.29 -7.29
CA SER A 30 -0.69 -20.19 -6.65
C SER A 30 -0.49 -20.23 -5.14
N VAL A 31 -0.39 -19.06 -4.52
CA VAL A 31 -0.42 -18.88 -3.07
C VAL A 31 -1.68 -18.14 -2.63
N HIS A 32 -2.26 -18.60 -1.49
CA HIS A 32 -3.41 -17.99 -0.85
C HIS A 32 -3.12 -17.86 0.65
N CYS A 33 -2.96 -16.64 1.13
CA CYS A 33 -2.53 -16.36 2.49
C CYS A 33 -3.60 -15.61 3.28
N HIS A 34 -3.87 -16.10 4.52
CA HIS A 34 -4.73 -15.45 5.50
C HIS A 34 -3.92 -14.52 6.42
N ASP A 35 -4.59 -13.55 7.04
CA ASP A 35 -3.95 -12.42 7.71
C ASP A 35 -4.06 -12.46 9.25
N ASP A 36 -4.23 -13.64 9.83
CA ASP A 36 -4.45 -13.81 11.28
C ASP A 36 -3.33 -13.20 12.14
N LEU A 37 -2.10 -13.19 11.65
CA LEU A 37 -0.94 -12.55 12.29
C LEU A 37 -0.50 -11.25 11.60
N GLY A 38 -1.26 -10.73 10.61
CA GLY A 38 -0.87 -9.56 9.82
C GLY A 38 0.28 -9.85 8.85
N LEU A 39 0.48 -11.11 8.43
CA LEU A 39 1.61 -11.52 7.59
C LEU A 39 1.18 -11.97 6.19
N ALA A 40 -0.09 -11.86 5.83
CA ALA A 40 -0.60 -12.41 4.56
C ALA A 40 0.12 -11.84 3.33
N VAL A 41 0.38 -10.54 3.31
CA VAL A 41 1.10 -9.89 2.21
C VAL A 41 2.57 -10.34 2.17
N ALA A 42 3.24 -10.34 3.32
CA ALA A 42 4.63 -10.79 3.41
C ALA A 42 4.78 -12.26 2.99
N ASN A 43 3.86 -13.12 3.42
CA ASN A 43 3.81 -14.53 3.02
C ASN A 43 3.59 -14.71 1.53
N SER A 44 2.71 -13.90 0.93
CA SER A 44 2.43 -13.93 -0.51
C SER A 44 3.66 -13.49 -1.32
N LEU A 45 4.34 -12.45 -0.91
CA LEU A 45 5.59 -11.99 -1.56
C LEU A 45 6.70 -13.05 -1.43
N ALA A 46 6.87 -13.64 -0.25
CA ALA A 46 7.82 -14.74 -0.05
C ALA A 46 7.49 -15.96 -0.94
N GLY A 47 6.20 -16.23 -1.17
CA GLY A 47 5.76 -17.25 -2.12
C GLY A 47 6.14 -16.94 -3.57
N ILE A 48 6.02 -15.67 -3.99
CA ILE A 48 6.45 -15.22 -5.32
C ILE A 48 7.97 -15.38 -5.46
N GLU A 49 8.74 -14.92 -4.50
CA GLU A 49 10.22 -15.07 -4.49
C GLU A 49 10.66 -16.54 -4.58
N ALA A 50 9.91 -17.44 -3.95
CA ALA A 50 10.15 -18.89 -4.02
C ALA A 50 9.66 -19.54 -5.33
N GLY A 51 9.03 -18.77 -6.23
CA GLY A 51 8.61 -19.20 -7.55
C GLY A 51 7.13 -19.51 -7.72
N ALA A 52 6.24 -18.97 -6.87
CA ALA A 52 4.82 -18.96 -7.15
C ALA A 52 4.53 -17.94 -8.28
N HIS A 53 3.63 -18.32 -9.19
CA HIS A 53 3.26 -17.52 -10.37
C HIS A 53 1.98 -16.71 -10.17
N GLN A 54 1.20 -17.06 -9.15
CA GLN A 54 -0.11 -16.47 -8.89
C GLN A 54 -0.31 -16.22 -7.40
N VAL A 55 -0.98 -15.11 -7.08
CA VAL A 55 -1.44 -14.80 -5.71
C VAL A 55 -2.95 -14.64 -5.72
N GLU A 56 -3.62 -15.40 -4.85
CA GLU A 56 -5.04 -15.21 -4.56
C GLU A 56 -5.17 -14.25 -3.38
N CYS A 57 -5.71 -13.07 -3.66
CA CYS A 57 -5.82 -11.98 -2.71
C CYS A 57 -7.15 -11.23 -2.89
N THR A 58 -7.48 -10.32 -1.98
CA THR A 58 -8.75 -9.60 -2.03
C THR A 58 -8.55 -8.09 -1.93
N VAL A 59 -9.42 -7.32 -2.56
CA VAL A 59 -9.43 -5.86 -2.41
C VAL A 59 -9.66 -5.53 -0.92
N ASN A 60 -8.87 -4.62 -0.37
CA ASN A 60 -8.85 -4.24 1.04
C ASN A 60 -8.50 -5.37 2.02
N GLY A 61 -8.08 -6.54 1.54
CA GLY A 61 -7.78 -7.68 2.38
C GLY A 61 -9.00 -8.29 3.06
N ILE A 62 -10.22 -8.04 2.58
CA ILE A 62 -11.42 -8.62 3.20
C ILE A 62 -11.41 -10.14 3.10
N GLY A 63 -12.05 -10.81 4.04
CA GLY A 63 -12.15 -12.27 4.07
C GLY A 63 -12.55 -12.79 5.42
N GLU A 64 -12.42 -14.09 5.58
CA GLU A 64 -12.73 -14.81 6.81
C GLU A 64 -11.76 -14.40 7.95
N ARG A 65 -12.26 -14.30 9.18
CA ARG A 65 -11.50 -13.91 10.40
C ARG A 65 -10.81 -12.55 10.24
N ALA A 66 -9.46 -12.53 10.15
CA ALA A 66 -8.67 -11.31 9.95
C ALA A 66 -8.54 -10.89 8.47
N GLY A 67 -9.06 -11.70 7.55
CA GLY A 67 -9.02 -11.46 6.12
C GLY A 67 -7.90 -12.18 5.39
N ASN A 68 -7.67 -11.73 4.16
CA ASN A 68 -6.69 -12.28 3.22
C ASN A 68 -5.59 -11.26 2.91
N ALA A 69 -4.60 -11.66 2.14
CA ALA A 69 -3.64 -10.72 1.57
C ALA A 69 -4.38 -9.62 0.78
N ALA A 70 -4.01 -8.37 1.01
CA ALA A 70 -4.62 -7.22 0.35
C ALA A 70 -4.05 -7.04 -1.05
N LEU A 71 -4.93 -7.01 -2.08
CA LEU A 71 -4.55 -6.83 -3.48
C LEU A 71 -3.69 -5.58 -3.69
N GLU A 72 -4.11 -4.45 -3.12
CA GLU A 72 -3.43 -3.17 -3.27
C GLU A 72 -2.00 -3.18 -2.72
N GLU A 73 -1.77 -3.93 -1.64
CA GLU A 73 -0.46 -4.04 -1.00
C GLU A 73 0.46 -4.96 -1.81
N ILE A 74 -0.04 -6.09 -2.33
CA ILE A 74 0.69 -6.96 -3.24
C ILE A 74 1.09 -6.21 -4.52
N VAL A 75 0.12 -5.55 -5.17
CA VAL A 75 0.36 -4.84 -6.43
C VAL A 75 1.40 -3.72 -6.25
N MET A 76 1.28 -2.93 -5.19
CA MET A 76 2.22 -1.85 -4.94
C MET A 76 3.56 -2.34 -4.42
N GLY A 77 3.60 -3.42 -3.65
CA GLY A 77 4.84 -4.09 -3.25
C GLY A 77 5.65 -4.53 -4.48
N LEU A 78 5.01 -5.22 -5.43
CA LEU A 78 5.65 -5.63 -6.68
C LEU A 78 6.10 -4.43 -7.52
N LYS A 79 5.28 -3.38 -7.60
CA LYS A 79 5.58 -2.20 -8.42
C LYS A 79 6.73 -1.35 -7.86
N VAL A 80 6.74 -1.13 -6.55
CA VAL A 80 7.72 -0.25 -5.89
C VAL A 80 9.06 -0.98 -5.67
N ARG A 81 9.03 -2.30 -5.53
CA ARG A 81 10.20 -3.13 -5.29
C ARG A 81 10.49 -4.08 -6.44
N GLU A 82 10.16 -3.68 -7.67
CA GLU A 82 10.46 -4.45 -8.87
C GLU A 82 11.97 -4.69 -9.04
N ASP A 83 12.78 -3.74 -8.59
CA ASP A 83 14.25 -3.81 -8.56
C ASP A 83 14.78 -4.99 -7.74
N GLU A 84 14.15 -5.31 -6.62
CA GLU A 84 14.54 -6.41 -5.73
C GLU A 84 13.80 -7.71 -6.05
N LEU A 85 12.49 -7.62 -6.27
CA LEU A 85 11.64 -8.79 -6.45
C LEU A 85 11.76 -9.40 -7.86
N GLY A 86 12.15 -8.60 -8.87
CA GLY A 86 12.28 -9.05 -10.26
C GLY A 86 10.96 -9.49 -10.90
N HIS A 87 9.82 -9.16 -10.28
CA HIS A 87 8.48 -9.56 -10.71
C HIS A 87 7.58 -8.35 -10.91
N HIS A 88 6.64 -8.45 -11.84
CA HIS A 88 5.65 -7.42 -12.13
C HIS A 88 4.24 -8.01 -12.27
N THR A 89 3.24 -7.14 -12.27
CA THR A 89 1.84 -7.51 -12.48
C THR A 89 1.18 -6.61 -13.53
N GLY A 90 0.25 -7.17 -14.29
CA GLY A 90 -0.57 -6.40 -15.24
C GLY A 90 -1.72 -5.61 -14.58
N VAL A 91 -1.86 -5.64 -13.25
CA VAL A 91 -2.90 -4.87 -12.56
C VAL A 91 -2.58 -3.38 -12.63
N ARG A 92 -3.55 -2.59 -13.09
CA ARG A 92 -3.42 -1.14 -13.20
C ARG A 92 -3.55 -0.50 -11.82
N SER A 93 -2.41 -0.13 -11.23
CA SER A 93 -2.34 0.39 -9.86
C SER A 93 -3.16 1.67 -9.67
N GLU A 94 -3.28 2.52 -10.67
CA GLU A 94 -4.10 3.74 -10.65
C GLU A 94 -5.61 3.49 -10.52
N ARG A 95 -6.04 2.23 -10.52
CA ARG A 95 -7.43 1.82 -10.24
C ARG A 95 -7.65 1.33 -8.80
N LEU A 96 -6.60 1.11 -8.02
CA LEU A 96 -6.67 0.50 -6.68
C LEU A 96 -7.56 1.30 -5.73
N TYR A 97 -7.35 2.61 -5.64
CA TYR A 97 -8.16 3.47 -4.77
C TYR A 97 -9.65 3.42 -5.14
N ARG A 98 -9.96 3.47 -6.43
CA ARG A 98 -11.35 3.39 -6.91
C ARG A 98 -11.98 2.03 -6.59
N ALA A 99 -11.24 0.93 -6.78
CA ALA A 99 -11.70 -0.42 -6.44
C ALA A 99 -11.99 -0.55 -4.94
N SER A 100 -11.08 -0.04 -4.09
CA SER A 100 -11.26 0.02 -2.65
C SER A 100 -12.53 0.79 -2.24
N ARG A 101 -12.76 1.98 -2.83
CA ARG A 101 -13.96 2.78 -2.55
C ARG A 101 -15.24 2.09 -3.00
N LEU A 102 -15.21 1.47 -4.18
CA LEU A 102 -16.37 0.72 -4.70
C LEU A 102 -16.73 -0.46 -3.79
N LEU A 103 -15.73 -1.25 -3.36
CA LEU A 103 -15.96 -2.34 -2.43
C LEU A 103 -16.57 -1.84 -1.13
N SER A 104 -16.02 -0.77 -0.55
CA SER A 104 -16.56 -0.17 0.69
C SER A 104 -18.01 0.28 0.53
N TYR A 105 -18.34 0.87 -0.61
CA TYR A 105 -19.71 1.28 -0.92
C TYR A 105 -20.69 0.09 -1.01
N LEU A 106 -20.28 -0.97 -1.70
CA LEU A 106 -21.13 -2.15 -1.91
C LEU A 106 -21.31 -3.01 -0.66
N THR A 107 -20.29 -3.08 0.20
CA THR A 107 -20.30 -3.99 1.36
C THR A 107 -20.58 -3.29 2.69
N GLY A 108 -20.44 -1.97 2.75
CA GLY A 108 -20.44 -1.22 4.00
C GLY A 108 -19.16 -1.41 4.84
N ILE A 109 -18.20 -2.22 4.39
CA ILE A 109 -16.93 -2.48 5.10
C ILE A 109 -15.89 -1.47 4.62
N HIS A 110 -15.50 -0.57 5.51
CA HIS A 110 -14.50 0.46 5.22
C HIS A 110 -13.12 0.06 5.72
N PRO A 111 -12.04 0.30 4.94
CA PRO A 111 -10.69 0.12 5.44
C PRO A 111 -10.41 1.13 6.56
N GLN A 112 -9.50 0.75 7.47
CA GLN A 112 -9.03 1.66 8.51
C GLN A 112 -8.43 2.93 7.87
N PRO A 113 -8.54 4.10 8.55
CA PRO A 113 -7.98 5.34 8.01
C PRO A 113 -6.50 5.28 7.65
N ASN A 114 -5.73 4.52 8.40
CA ASN A 114 -4.30 4.29 8.22
C ASN A 114 -3.96 3.03 7.39
N LYS A 115 -4.96 2.40 6.74
CA LYS A 115 -4.70 1.26 5.84
C LYS A 115 -3.67 1.67 4.80
N ALA A 116 -2.67 0.82 4.60
CA ALA A 116 -1.67 1.03 3.56
C ALA A 116 -2.34 1.23 2.18
N ILE A 117 -1.74 2.02 1.32
CA ILE A 117 -2.10 2.30 -0.08
C ILE A 117 -3.44 3.04 -0.24
N VAL A 118 -4.55 2.57 0.37
CA VAL A 118 -5.91 3.05 0.09
C VAL A 118 -6.60 3.72 1.28
N GLY A 119 -5.97 3.73 2.45
CA GLY A 119 -6.49 4.44 3.61
C GLY A 119 -6.55 5.95 3.36
N ARG A 120 -7.50 6.63 4.01
CA ARG A 120 -7.66 8.08 3.82
C ARG A 120 -6.44 8.89 4.28
N ASN A 121 -5.62 8.31 5.18
CA ASN A 121 -4.41 8.93 5.71
C ASN A 121 -3.12 8.44 5.03
N ALA A 122 -3.21 7.51 4.06
CA ALA A 122 -2.05 6.89 3.44
C ALA A 122 -1.08 7.90 2.78
N PHE A 123 -1.62 9.04 2.34
CA PHE A 123 -0.87 10.14 1.72
C PHE A 123 -1.07 11.47 2.47
N ALA A 124 -1.31 11.43 3.78
CA ALA A 124 -1.53 12.60 4.61
C ALA A 124 -0.30 12.86 5.50
N HIS A 125 0.20 14.09 5.50
CA HIS A 125 1.34 14.52 6.30
C HIS A 125 0.91 15.66 7.24
N GLU A 126 1.12 15.50 8.54
CA GLU A 126 0.81 16.51 9.57
C GLU A 126 2.07 17.19 10.11
N ALA A 127 3.16 16.43 10.30
CA ALA A 127 4.39 16.97 10.89
C ALA A 127 5.05 18.00 9.97
N GLY A 128 5.38 19.19 10.52
CA GLY A 128 5.93 20.30 9.74
C GLY A 128 7.20 19.98 8.96
N ILE A 129 8.11 19.17 9.51
CA ILE A 129 9.32 18.71 8.81
C ILE A 129 8.98 17.83 7.61
N HIS A 130 7.98 16.96 7.73
CA HIS A 130 7.52 16.09 6.64
C HIS A 130 6.79 16.93 5.58
N GLN A 131 5.94 17.86 6.00
CA GLN A 131 5.26 18.79 5.07
C GLN A 131 6.25 19.62 4.28
N HIS A 132 7.28 20.16 4.95
CA HIS A 132 8.33 20.92 4.28
C HIS A 132 9.15 20.05 3.31
N GLY A 133 9.49 18.82 3.68
CA GLY A 133 10.19 17.87 2.81
C GLY A 133 9.39 17.52 1.56
N VAL A 134 8.11 17.20 1.70
CA VAL A 134 7.20 16.88 0.58
C VAL A 134 7.02 18.10 -0.35
N LEU A 135 6.91 19.31 0.19
CA LEU A 135 6.77 20.53 -0.61
C LEU A 135 8.06 20.86 -1.40
N LYS A 136 9.23 20.52 -0.84
CA LYS A 136 10.53 20.78 -1.47
C LYS A 136 10.91 19.70 -2.48
N ASP A 137 10.72 18.43 -2.10
CA ASP A 137 10.95 17.25 -2.93
C ASP A 137 10.06 16.11 -2.46
N PRO A 138 8.93 15.85 -3.15
CA PRO A 138 8.01 14.76 -2.80
C PRO A 138 8.69 13.39 -2.70
N SER A 139 9.73 13.12 -3.50
CA SER A 139 10.42 11.83 -3.51
C SER A 139 11.16 11.53 -2.20
N THR A 140 11.43 12.54 -1.36
CA THR A 140 12.11 12.39 -0.07
C THR A 140 11.29 11.55 0.93
N TYR A 141 9.95 11.62 0.86
CA TYR A 141 9.03 10.96 1.80
C TYR A 141 7.95 10.12 1.12
N GLU A 142 7.78 10.25 -0.19
CA GLU A 142 6.78 9.53 -0.98
C GLU A 142 7.45 8.58 -1.96
N ILE A 143 7.77 7.36 -1.50
CA ILE A 143 8.19 6.25 -2.37
C ILE A 143 7.08 5.92 -3.38
N MET A 144 5.81 6.16 -2.99
CA MET A 144 4.63 6.07 -3.83
C MET A 144 3.94 7.43 -3.89
N THR A 145 3.53 7.84 -5.08
CA THR A 145 2.70 9.04 -5.24
C THR A 145 1.20 8.70 -5.18
N PRO A 146 0.34 9.64 -4.74
CA PRO A 146 -1.12 9.45 -4.77
C PRO A 146 -1.64 9.04 -6.15
N GLN A 147 -1.08 9.60 -7.21
CA GLN A 147 -1.47 9.35 -8.60
C GLN A 147 -1.20 7.90 -9.01
N MET A 148 -0.11 7.29 -8.53
CA MET A 148 0.22 5.88 -8.82
C MET A 148 -0.86 4.92 -8.39
N VAL A 149 -1.68 5.28 -7.40
CA VAL A 149 -2.76 4.44 -6.86
C VAL A 149 -4.16 4.99 -7.16
N GLY A 150 -4.24 6.13 -7.86
CA GLY A 150 -5.49 6.77 -8.26
C GLY A 150 -6.15 7.63 -7.17
N VAL A 151 -5.40 8.05 -6.18
CA VAL A 151 -5.83 9.09 -5.23
C VAL A 151 -5.67 10.45 -5.91
N PRO A 152 -6.70 11.31 -5.92
CA PRO A 152 -6.67 12.55 -6.70
C PRO A 152 -5.58 13.53 -6.27
N GLN A 153 -5.28 13.60 -4.99
CA GLN A 153 -4.26 14.51 -4.43
C GLN A 153 -3.76 14.04 -3.07
N SER A 154 -2.50 14.34 -2.74
CA SER A 154 -1.97 14.31 -1.38
C SER A 154 -2.67 15.37 -0.52
N ARG A 155 -2.94 15.09 0.75
CA ARG A 155 -3.60 16.03 1.67
C ARG A 155 -2.62 16.50 2.73
N LEU A 156 -2.37 17.80 2.76
CA LEU A 156 -1.77 18.46 3.91
C LEU A 156 -2.84 18.60 5.00
N ILE A 157 -2.67 17.88 6.09
CA ILE A 157 -3.55 18.01 7.26
C ILE A 157 -2.89 18.99 8.22
N LEU A 158 -3.57 20.11 8.48
CA LEU A 158 -3.14 21.05 9.49
C LEU A 158 -3.50 20.49 10.89
N GLY A 159 -2.52 20.41 11.76
CA GLY A 159 -2.67 20.01 13.15
C GLY A 159 -1.68 20.75 14.04
N LYS A 160 -1.66 20.45 15.32
CA LYS A 160 -0.79 21.12 16.31
C LYS A 160 0.73 20.99 16.02
N HIS A 161 1.11 20.08 15.15
CA HIS A 161 2.50 19.83 14.73
C HIS A 161 2.83 20.39 13.35
N SER A 162 1.86 21.02 12.67
CA SER A 162 2.10 21.67 11.37
C SER A 162 2.93 22.92 11.57
N GLY A 163 3.99 23.05 10.76
CA GLY A 163 4.81 24.24 10.75
C GLY A 163 4.20 25.35 9.86
N ARG A 164 4.82 26.56 9.92
CA ARG A 164 4.43 27.75 9.16
C ARG A 164 4.22 27.47 7.66
N HIS A 165 5.14 26.73 7.03
CA HIS A 165 5.03 26.40 5.60
C HIS A 165 3.81 25.56 5.25
N GLY A 166 3.38 24.66 6.14
CA GLY A 166 2.15 23.87 5.96
C GLY A 166 0.90 24.75 6.02
N LEU A 167 0.87 25.72 6.94
CA LEU A 167 -0.21 26.70 7.05
C LEU A 167 -0.28 27.58 5.81
N GLU A 168 0.85 28.13 5.37
CA GLU A 168 0.94 28.98 4.18
C GLU A 168 0.45 28.23 2.91
N ALA A 169 0.94 27.00 2.70
CA ALA A 169 0.50 26.18 1.57
C ALA A 169 -1.01 25.94 1.58
N ARG A 170 -1.58 25.68 2.76
CA ARG A 170 -3.04 25.46 2.90
C ARG A 170 -3.85 26.73 2.66
N LEU A 171 -3.37 27.88 3.10
CA LEU A 171 -4.02 29.17 2.85
C LEU A 171 -4.00 29.50 1.36
N GLN A 172 -2.87 29.26 0.67
CA GLN A 172 -2.78 29.43 -0.78
C GLN A 172 -3.76 28.52 -1.55
N GLU A 173 -3.92 27.24 -1.13
CA GLU A 173 -4.92 26.32 -1.70
C GLU A 173 -6.35 26.88 -1.53
N LEU A 174 -6.63 27.57 -0.43
CA LEU A 174 -7.93 28.19 -0.14
C LEU A 174 -8.09 29.58 -0.80
N GLY A 175 -7.08 30.05 -1.54
CA GLY A 175 -7.11 31.32 -2.26
C GLY A 175 -6.70 32.54 -1.42
N TYR A 176 -6.09 32.32 -0.23
CA TYR A 176 -5.56 33.38 0.62
C TYR A 176 -4.06 33.49 0.41
N THR A 177 -3.58 34.71 0.22
CA THR A 177 -2.15 35.05 0.19
C THR A 177 -1.89 35.96 1.37
N LEU A 178 -1.18 35.49 2.38
CA LEU A 178 -0.79 36.30 3.54
C LEU A 178 0.71 36.60 3.46
N ASP A 179 1.09 37.75 3.99
CA ASP A 179 2.50 38.10 4.12
C ASP A 179 3.12 37.48 5.38
N SER A 180 4.42 37.70 5.59
CA SER A 180 5.17 37.12 6.69
C SER A 180 4.72 37.58 8.07
N GLU A 181 4.21 38.83 8.17
CA GLU A 181 3.75 39.43 9.45
C GLU A 181 2.35 38.91 9.78
N GLU A 182 1.49 38.72 8.78
CA GLU A 182 0.15 38.18 8.92
C GLU A 182 0.13 36.69 9.30
N LEU A 183 1.19 35.95 8.95
CA LEU A 183 1.34 34.54 9.34
C LEU A 183 1.84 34.34 10.78
N ASP A 184 2.41 35.36 11.41
CA ASP A 184 2.97 35.30 12.77
C ASP A 184 2.02 35.87 13.84
N GLY A 185 0.91 36.47 13.47
CA GLY A 185 -0.13 37.05 14.34
C GLY A 185 -1.20 36.04 14.73
#